data_0278ea9214115e8854a268d69e45fa53
#
_entry.id   0278ea9214115e8854a268d69e45fa53
#
_cell.length_a   1.000
_cell.length_b   1.000
_cell.length_c   1.000
_cell.angle_alpha   90.00
_cell.angle_beta   90.00
_cell.angle_gamma   90.00
#
_symmetry.space_group_name_H-M   'P 1'
#
loop_
_entity.id
_entity.type
_entity.pdbx_description
1 polymer ?
#
loop_
_entity_poly.entity_id
_entity_poly.type
_entity_poly.pdbx_seq_one_letter_code
_entity_poly.pdbx_strand_id
1 'polypeptide(L)'
;PISIYATILHGAFGTGRMLVTLHDIAILLCISLAVTPAFRMRFWNTGAEGQVLIGCLSTAVCMLVLGGKVPDGLLILIMAVSAILSGVIWGIIPAFFKAHWNTNETLFTLMMNYVAIQLVEYFLKVADKTGSNVVGPDLLTHGWFPEIFGVKYLLNILIVAIVCVAMHIYLRYSKHGYEIAVVGESENTAHYIGIDVKKVIIR
;
A
#
# COMPACT_ATOMS: atom_id res chain seq x y z
N PRO A 1 -27.80 14.80 20.85
CA PRO A 1 -27.01 13.64 20.38
C PRO A 1 -27.39 13.18 18.96
N ILE A 2 -28.69 13.08 18.63
CA ILE A 2 -29.18 12.61 17.31
C ILE A 2 -28.72 13.52 16.18
N SER A 3 -28.71 14.85 16.38
CA SER A 3 -28.24 15.82 15.38
C SER A 3 -26.76 15.60 14.99
N ILE A 4 -25.92 15.17 15.92
CA ILE A 4 -24.50 14.89 15.66
C ILE A 4 -24.37 13.70 14.71
N TYR A 5 -25.09 12.61 14.97
CA TYR A 5 -25.09 11.44 14.08
C TYR A 5 -25.65 11.76 12.70
N ALA A 6 -26.72 12.56 12.63
CA ALA A 6 -27.26 13.03 11.37
C ALA A 6 -26.23 13.87 10.56
N THR A 7 -25.48 14.74 11.25
CA THR A 7 -24.42 15.54 10.61
C THR A 7 -23.28 14.66 10.13
N ILE A 8 -22.86 13.63 10.88
CA ILE A 8 -21.83 12.67 10.48
C ILE A 8 -22.28 11.90 9.23
N LEU A 9 -23.50 11.36 9.23
CA LEU A 9 -24.07 10.64 8.09
C LEU A 9 -24.20 11.55 6.86
N HIS A 10 -24.66 12.78 7.04
CA HIS A 10 -24.72 13.74 5.96
C HIS A 10 -23.32 14.13 5.45
N GLY A 11 -22.32 14.18 6.32
CA GLY A 11 -20.93 14.41 5.96
C GLY A 11 -20.34 13.26 5.11
N ALA A 12 -20.73 12.02 5.40
CA ALA A 12 -20.25 10.83 4.68
C ALA A 12 -20.99 10.58 3.36
N PHE A 13 -22.32 10.74 3.36
CA PHE A 13 -23.19 10.35 2.25
C PHE A 13 -23.90 11.54 1.55
N GLY A 14 -23.59 12.76 1.97
CA GLY A 14 -24.19 13.97 1.38
C GLY A 14 -23.82 14.17 -0.08
N THR A 15 -24.62 14.96 -0.78
CA THR A 15 -24.47 15.26 -2.21
C THR A 15 -23.05 15.81 -2.50
N GLY A 16 -22.34 15.13 -3.39
CA GLY A 16 -20.97 15.50 -3.80
C GLY A 16 -19.84 14.90 -2.93
N ARG A 17 -20.11 14.34 -1.74
CA ARG A 17 -19.09 13.71 -0.88
C ARG A 17 -19.02 12.19 -1.03
N MET A 18 -20.03 11.56 -1.58
CA MET A 18 -20.10 10.11 -1.74
C MET A 18 -18.91 9.55 -2.54
N LEU A 19 -18.45 10.25 -3.59
CA LEU A 19 -17.30 9.82 -4.38
C LEU A 19 -15.97 9.91 -3.58
N VAL A 20 -15.82 10.92 -2.74
CA VAL A 20 -14.66 11.05 -1.85
C VAL A 20 -14.66 9.91 -0.83
N THR A 21 -15.80 9.64 -0.21
CA THR A 21 -15.96 8.52 0.74
C THR A 21 -15.66 7.17 0.08
N LEU A 22 -16.14 6.94 -1.15
CA LEU A 22 -15.83 5.73 -1.91
C LEU A 22 -14.34 5.62 -2.25
N HIS A 23 -13.70 6.74 -2.56
CA HIS A 23 -12.25 6.79 -2.79
C HIS A 23 -11.46 6.42 -1.53
N ASP A 24 -11.83 6.96 -0.37
CA ASP A 24 -11.17 6.65 0.90
C ASP A 24 -11.38 5.17 1.28
N ILE A 25 -12.59 4.64 1.09
CA ILE A 25 -12.88 3.21 1.25
C ILE A 25 -12.02 2.37 0.30
N ALA A 26 -11.86 2.78 -0.96
CA ALA A 26 -11.05 2.06 -1.93
C ALA A 26 -9.56 2.01 -1.51
N ILE A 27 -9.01 3.12 -0.98
CA ILE A 27 -7.64 3.14 -0.47
C ILE A 27 -7.47 2.15 0.70
N LEU A 28 -8.37 2.20 1.69
CA LEU A 28 -8.33 1.30 2.83
C LEU A 28 -8.51 -0.17 2.41
N LEU A 29 -9.39 -0.43 1.45
CA LEU A 29 -9.57 -1.77 0.87
C LEU A 29 -8.30 -2.26 0.18
N CYS A 30 -7.62 -1.40 -0.59
CA CYS A 30 -6.36 -1.73 -1.25
C CYS A 30 -5.28 -2.15 -0.24
N ILE A 31 -5.12 -1.39 0.85
CA ILE A 31 -4.20 -1.71 1.94
C ILE A 31 -4.59 -3.05 2.60
N SER A 32 -5.86 -3.26 2.88
CA SER A 32 -6.38 -4.51 3.47
C SER A 32 -6.10 -5.71 2.57
N LEU A 33 -6.28 -5.57 1.26
CA LEU A 33 -5.96 -6.61 0.29
C LEU A 33 -4.46 -6.92 0.25
N ALA A 34 -3.61 -5.90 0.35
CA ALA A 34 -2.16 -6.07 0.34
C ALA A 34 -1.66 -6.88 1.55
N VAL A 35 -2.24 -6.70 2.73
CA VAL A 35 -1.85 -7.45 3.93
C VAL A 35 -2.51 -8.82 4.05
N THR A 36 -3.59 -9.09 3.30
CA THR A 36 -4.35 -10.34 3.38
C THR A 36 -3.50 -11.62 3.19
N PRO A 37 -2.58 -11.72 2.20
CA PRO A 37 -1.73 -12.91 2.05
C PRO A 37 -0.86 -13.17 3.29
N ALA A 38 -0.27 -12.11 3.85
CA ALA A 38 0.57 -12.19 5.04
C ALA A 38 -0.22 -12.70 6.26
N PHE A 39 -1.38 -12.11 6.55
CA PHE A 39 -2.23 -12.56 7.64
C PHE A 39 -2.75 -13.98 7.44
N ARG A 40 -3.02 -14.39 6.20
CA ARG A 40 -3.49 -15.74 5.89
C ARG A 40 -2.45 -16.81 6.18
N MET A 41 -1.16 -16.50 6.07
CA MET A 41 -0.06 -17.40 6.48
C MET A 41 0.40 -17.19 7.93
N ARG A 42 -0.38 -16.46 8.74
CA ARG A 42 -0.06 -16.08 10.13
C ARG A 42 1.21 -15.23 10.29
N PHE A 43 1.63 -14.57 9.23
CA PHE A 43 2.65 -13.54 9.30
C PHE A 43 1.99 -12.20 9.68
N TRP A 44 2.17 -11.78 10.93
CA TRP A 44 1.55 -10.57 11.47
C TRP A 44 2.28 -9.31 11.00
N ASN A 45 1.99 -8.92 9.76
CA ASN A 45 2.57 -7.71 9.19
C ASN A 45 1.83 -6.45 9.69
N THR A 46 2.35 -5.84 10.75
CA THR A 46 1.89 -4.52 11.24
C THR A 46 2.58 -3.37 10.50
N GLY A 47 3.46 -3.68 9.55
CA GLY A 47 4.29 -2.74 8.79
C GLY A 47 3.65 -2.16 7.52
N ALA A 48 2.36 -2.39 7.29
CA ALA A 48 1.65 -1.90 6.11
C ALA A 48 1.73 -0.38 5.96
N GLU A 49 1.67 0.37 7.06
CA GLU A 49 1.81 1.82 7.07
C GLU A 49 3.17 2.25 6.50
N GLY A 50 4.26 1.65 6.97
CA GLY A 50 5.60 1.93 6.47
C GLY A 50 5.78 1.60 4.98
N GLN A 51 5.18 0.49 4.51
CA GLN A 51 5.19 0.14 3.09
C GLN A 51 4.48 1.19 2.23
N VAL A 52 3.32 1.67 2.68
CA VAL A 52 2.58 2.75 2.01
C VAL A 52 3.40 4.04 2.01
N LEU A 53 3.97 4.43 3.14
CA LEU A 53 4.79 5.63 3.27
C LEU A 53 6.01 5.62 2.34
N ILE A 54 6.72 4.49 2.24
CA ILE A 54 7.86 4.36 1.33
C ILE A 54 7.41 4.36 -0.14
N GLY A 55 6.28 3.74 -0.46
CA GLY A 55 5.67 3.83 -1.78
C GLY A 55 5.31 5.28 -2.16
N CYS A 56 4.66 6.01 -1.25
CA CYS A 56 4.33 7.42 -1.44
C CYS A 56 5.60 8.29 -1.56
N LEU A 57 6.61 8.03 -0.74
CA LEU A 57 7.88 8.75 -0.80
C LEU A 57 8.53 8.59 -2.19
N SER A 58 8.59 7.37 -2.70
CA SER A 58 9.18 7.11 -4.03
C SER A 58 8.41 7.79 -5.15
N THR A 59 7.08 7.82 -5.09
CA THR A 59 6.25 8.55 -6.07
C THR A 59 6.46 10.05 -5.99
N ALA A 60 6.53 10.62 -4.78
CA ALA A 60 6.78 12.03 -4.57
C ALA A 60 8.15 12.46 -5.11
N VAL A 61 9.18 11.66 -4.89
CA VAL A 61 10.53 11.89 -5.46
C VAL A 61 10.47 11.87 -6.99
N CYS A 62 9.82 10.87 -7.59
CA CYS A 62 9.66 10.80 -9.04
C CYS A 62 8.93 12.04 -9.60
N MET A 63 7.87 12.47 -8.93
CA MET A 63 7.08 13.64 -9.31
C MET A 63 7.92 14.92 -9.27
N LEU A 64 8.72 15.12 -8.21
CA LEU A 64 9.58 16.29 -8.07
C LEU A 64 10.76 16.31 -9.07
N VAL A 65 11.35 15.15 -9.36
CA VAL A 65 12.55 15.06 -10.21
C VAL A 65 12.20 15.04 -11.69
N LEU A 66 11.13 14.36 -12.07
CA LEU A 66 10.73 14.11 -13.46
C LEU A 66 9.53 14.94 -13.90
N GLY A 67 8.79 15.57 -12.97
CA GLY A 67 7.66 16.43 -13.28
C GLY A 67 8.04 17.53 -14.28
N GLY A 68 7.23 17.71 -15.32
CA GLY A 68 7.47 18.65 -16.39
C GLY A 68 8.60 18.28 -17.38
N LYS A 69 9.38 17.22 -17.12
CA LYS A 69 10.44 16.75 -18.03
C LYS A 69 9.99 15.62 -18.94
N VAL A 70 8.97 14.87 -18.52
CA VAL A 70 8.40 13.74 -19.27
C VAL A 70 6.89 13.91 -19.39
N PRO A 71 6.25 13.31 -20.41
CA PRO A 71 4.79 13.31 -20.53
C PRO A 71 4.13 12.68 -19.30
N ASP A 72 2.99 13.25 -18.86
CA ASP A 72 2.31 12.82 -17.61
C ASP A 72 1.96 11.33 -17.60
N GLY A 73 1.57 10.75 -18.74
CA GLY A 73 1.29 9.30 -18.82
C GLY A 73 2.51 8.42 -18.54
N LEU A 74 3.69 8.81 -19.04
CA LEU A 74 4.95 8.12 -18.75
C LEU A 74 5.38 8.34 -17.29
N LEU A 75 5.17 9.55 -16.77
CA LEU A 75 5.45 9.86 -15.37
C LEU A 75 4.62 8.98 -14.42
N ILE A 76 3.31 8.84 -14.67
CA ILE A 76 2.43 7.97 -13.88
C ILE A 76 2.92 6.51 -13.91
N LEU A 77 3.36 6.02 -15.05
CA LEU A 77 3.89 4.66 -15.17
C LEU A 77 5.19 4.49 -14.37
N ILE A 78 6.11 5.44 -14.46
CA ILE A 78 7.35 5.43 -13.66
C ILE A 78 7.04 5.49 -12.17
N MET A 79 6.12 6.34 -11.75
CA MET A 79 5.67 6.46 -10.37
C MET A 79 5.07 5.15 -9.86
N ALA A 80 4.21 4.49 -10.66
CA ALA A 80 3.62 3.21 -10.29
C ALA A 80 4.68 2.11 -10.13
N VAL A 81 5.61 2.00 -11.07
CA VAL A 81 6.72 1.04 -10.99
C VAL A 81 7.62 1.32 -9.79
N SER A 82 7.98 2.59 -9.55
CA SER A 82 8.83 2.96 -8.42
C SER A 82 8.15 2.68 -7.07
N ALA A 83 6.83 2.93 -6.96
CA ALA A 83 6.06 2.62 -5.76
C ALA A 83 6.02 1.11 -5.48
N ILE A 84 5.78 0.30 -6.53
CA ILE A 84 5.77 -1.16 -6.39
C ILE A 84 7.16 -1.65 -5.95
N LEU A 85 8.23 -1.23 -6.62
CA LEU A 85 9.58 -1.67 -6.30
C LEU A 85 9.99 -1.27 -4.87
N SER A 86 9.74 -0.03 -4.48
CA SER A 86 10.08 0.44 -3.13
C SER A 86 9.28 -0.27 -2.04
N GLY A 87 7.98 -0.47 -2.26
CA GLY A 87 7.12 -1.22 -1.35
C GLY A 87 7.52 -2.70 -1.22
N VAL A 88 7.88 -3.35 -2.33
CA VAL A 88 8.39 -4.74 -2.34
C VAL A 88 9.72 -4.83 -1.60
N ILE A 89 10.68 -3.96 -1.88
CA ILE A 89 11.98 -3.95 -1.19
C ILE A 89 11.77 -3.77 0.32
N TRP A 90 10.90 -2.82 0.71
CA TRP A 90 10.59 -2.58 2.12
C TRP A 90 9.94 -3.78 2.80
N GLY A 91 9.03 -4.48 2.12
CA GLY A 91 8.35 -5.67 2.63
C GLY A 91 9.23 -6.91 2.71
N ILE A 92 10.19 -7.07 1.80
CA ILE A 92 11.12 -8.21 1.80
C ILE A 92 12.03 -8.20 3.04
N ILE A 93 12.41 -7.03 3.56
CA ILE A 93 13.32 -6.93 4.70
C ILE A 93 12.79 -7.74 5.91
N PRO A 94 11.61 -7.47 6.49
CA PRO A 94 11.10 -8.25 7.62
C PRO A 94 10.83 -9.71 7.27
N ALA A 95 10.38 -9.99 6.05
CA ALA A 95 10.13 -11.35 5.58
C ALA A 95 11.43 -12.19 5.53
N PHE A 96 12.52 -11.59 5.07
CA PHE A 96 13.84 -12.23 5.04
C PHE A 96 14.36 -12.55 6.45
N PHE A 97 14.27 -11.60 7.39
CA PHE A 97 14.66 -11.82 8.78
C PHE A 97 13.81 -12.89 9.46
N LYS A 98 12.51 -12.91 9.22
CA LYS A 98 11.61 -13.96 9.71
C LYS A 98 11.99 -15.33 9.17
N ALA A 99 12.20 -15.44 7.87
CA ALA A 99 12.47 -16.72 7.21
C ALA A 99 13.82 -17.35 7.63
N HIS A 100 14.85 -16.53 7.94
CA HIS A 100 16.19 -17.03 8.24
C HIS A 100 16.49 -17.12 9.74
N TRP A 101 15.99 -16.19 10.54
CA TRP A 101 16.30 -16.10 11.97
C TRP A 101 15.07 -16.24 12.87
N ASN A 102 13.90 -16.52 12.30
CA ASN A 102 12.64 -16.66 13.04
C ASN A 102 12.39 -15.47 14.01
N THR A 103 12.74 -14.26 13.57
CA THR A 103 12.51 -13.04 14.35
C THR A 103 11.02 -12.79 14.56
N ASN A 104 10.68 -12.01 15.59
CA ASN A 104 9.30 -11.58 15.79
C ASN A 104 8.90 -10.58 14.71
N GLU A 105 8.08 -11.02 13.75
CA GLU A 105 7.64 -10.24 12.61
C GLU A 105 6.84 -9.00 12.99
N THR A 106 6.01 -9.10 14.03
CA THR A 106 5.18 -7.99 14.49
C THR A 106 6.02 -6.83 15.01
N LEU A 107 6.99 -7.12 15.88
CA LEU A 107 7.90 -6.10 16.41
C LEU A 107 8.80 -5.53 15.32
N PHE A 108 9.31 -6.39 14.43
CA PHE A 108 10.19 -5.95 13.37
C PHE A 108 9.47 -5.03 12.37
N THR A 109 8.29 -5.41 11.94
CA THR A 109 7.49 -4.59 11.00
C THR A 109 7.02 -3.29 11.62
N LEU A 110 6.71 -3.30 12.94
CA LEU A 110 6.37 -2.07 13.68
C LEU A 110 7.56 -1.10 13.74
N MET A 111 8.76 -1.60 14.01
CA MET A 111 9.97 -0.75 13.99
C MET A 111 10.23 -0.18 12.60
N MET A 112 9.99 -0.95 11.54
CA MET A 112 10.12 -0.48 10.16
C MET A 112 9.16 0.68 9.85
N ASN A 113 7.96 0.74 10.46
CA ASN A 113 7.06 1.89 10.32
C ASN A 113 7.71 3.17 10.84
N TYR A 114 8.31 3.13 12.03
CA TYR A 114 8.97 4.31 12.58
C TYR A 114 10.15 4.77 11.73
N VAL A 115 10.91 3.85 11.15
CA VAL A 115 11.98 4.20 10.21
C VAL A 115 11.39 4.86 8.96
N ALA A 116 10.30 4.33 8.40
CA ALA A 116 9.62 4.92 7.24
C ALA A 116 9.12 6.34 7.54
N ILE A 117 8.50 6.54 8.70
CA ILE A 117 8.03 7.87 9.14
C ILE A 117 9.20 8.86 9.19
N GLN A 118 10.32 8.47 9.79
CA GLN A 118 11.50 9.34 9.88
C GLN A 118 12.11 9.66 8.51
N LEU A 119 12.09 8.70 7.57
CA LEU A 119 12.54 8.94 6.20
C LEU A 119 11.64 9.94 5.47
N VAL A 120 10.33 9.83 5.64
CA VAL A 120 9.36 10.78 5.07
C VAL A 120 9.55 12.17 5.69
N GLU A 121 9.67 12.28 7.01
CA GLU A 121 9.93 13.56 7.68
C GLU A 121 11.24 14.20 7.22
N TYR A 122 12.31 13.42 7.08
CA TYR A 122 13.57 13.90 6.55
C TYR A 122 13.40 14.42 5.11
N PHE A 123 12.72 13.68 4.25
CA PHE A 123 12.43 14.10 2.88
C PHE A 123 11.62 15.42 2.86
N LEU A 124 10.59 15.54 3.68
CA LEU A 124 9.79 16.76 3.77
C LEU A 124 10.67 17.97 4.13
N LYS A 125 11.54 17.82 5.12
CA LYS A 125 12.49 18.89 5.51
C LYS A 125 13.45 19.29 4.40
N VAL A 126 13.88 18.34 3.57
CA VAL A 126 14.80 18.62 2.44
C VAL A 126 14.06 19.22 1.25
N ALA A 127 12.84 18.77 0.99
CA ALA A 127 12.01 19.22 -0.15
C ALA A 127 11.34 20.57 0.13
N ASP A 128 10.99 20.83 1.39
CA ASP A 128 10.33 22.07 1.79
C ASP A 128 11.35 23.19 2.06
N LYS A 129 11.37 24.17 1.16
CA LYS A 129 12.18 25.37 1.31
C LYS A 129 11.54 26.46 2.21
N THR A 130 10.27 26.27 2.57
CA THR A 130 9.49 27.26 3.32
C THR A 130 9.50 27.02 4.82
N GLY A 131 9.97 25.86 5.29
CA GLY A 131 10.02 25.48 6.71
C GLY A 131 8.68 25.03 7.29
N SER A 132 7.66 24.81 6.45
CA SER A 132 6.34 24.34 6.87
C SER A 132 6.26 22.83 7.10
N ASN A 133 7.30 22.09 6.69
CA ASN A 133 7.33 20.62 6.67
C ASN A 133 6.18 19.99 5.86
N VAL A 134 5.68 20.71 4.89
CA VAL A 134 4.63 20.26 3.97
C VAL A 134 5.07 20.50 2.54
N VAL A 135 5.02 19.47 1.71
CA VAL A 135 5.21 19.65 0.26
C VAL A 135 3.91 20.25 -0.27
N GLY A 136 3.98 21.55 -0.60
CA GLY A 136 2.82 22.27 -1.11
C GLY A 136 2.33 21.75 -2.45
N PRO A 137 1.06 22.00 -2.80
CA PRO A 137 0.47 21.58 -4.08
C PRO A 137 1.20 22.17 -5.28
N ASP A 138 1.89 23.30 -5.10
CA ASP A 138 2.68 23.97 -6.16
C ASP A 138 3.89 23.14 -6.60
N LEU A 139 4.38 22.23 -5.77
CA LEU A 139 5.50 21.33 -6.09
C LEU A 139 5.03 20.04 -6.74
N LEU A 140 3.78 19.63 -6.53
CA LEU A 140 3.20 18.38 -7.02
C LEU A 140 2.16 18.67 -8.11
N THR A 141 2.59 19.29 -9.22
CA THR A 141 1.68 19.72 -10.29
C THR A 141 1.48 18.72 -11.41
N HIS A 142 2.37 17.71 -11.52
CA HIS A 142 2.38 16.74 -12.61
C HIS A 142 2.09 15.31 -12.11
N GLY A 143 1.65 14.42 -13.03
CA GLY A 143 1.49 13.00 -12.73
C GLY A 143 0.21 12.65 -11.96
N TRP A 144 -0.80 13.51 -11.99
CA TRP A 144 -2.12 13.19 -11.43
C TRP A 144 -2.89 12.26 -12.36
N PHE A 145 -3.67 11.34 -11.77
CA PHE A 145 -4.55 10.49 -12.55
C PHE A 145 -5.59 11.32 -13.31
N PRO A 146 -5.80 11.02 -14.62
CA PRO A 146 -6.80 11.72 -15.41
C PRO A 146 -8.22 11.44 -14.90
N GLU A 147 -9.08 12.43 -15.02
CA GLU A 147 -10.51 12.27 -14.76
C GLU A 147 -11.14 11.44 -15.88
N ILE A 148 -11.85 10.37 -15.53
CA ILE A 148 -12.60 9.54 -16.47
C ILE A 148 -14.07 9.97 -16.41
N PHE A 149 -14.65 10.31 -17.55
CA PHE A 149 -16.03 10.81 -17.69
C PHE A 149 -16.32 12.08 -16.84
N GLY A 150 -15.29 12.91 -16.56
CA GLY A 150 -15.45 14.08 -15.71
C GLY A 150 -15.67 13.76 -14.22
N VAL A 151 -15.45 12.50 -13.82
CA VAL A 151 -15.58 12.05 -12.43
C VAL A 151 -14.19 11.86 -11.83
N LYS A 152 -13.90 12.64 -10.79
CA LYS A 152 -12.67 12.47 -9.97
C LYS A 152 -12.72 11.13 -9.24
N TYR A 153 -11.54 10.51 -9.08
CA TYR A 153 -11.36 9.27 -8.32
C TYR A 153 -11.95 7.98 -8.91
N LEU A 154 -12.73 8.04 -10.00
CA LEU A 154 -13.34 6.86 -10.61
C LEU A 154 -12.27 5.84 -11.05
N LEU A 155 -11.15 6.31 -11.61
CA LEU A 155 -10.03 5.45 -12.00
C LEU A 155 -9.46 4.67 -10.83
N ASN A 156 -9.26 5.33 -9.68
CA ASN A 156 -8.73 4.69 -8.47
C ASN A 156 -9.68 3.59 -7.97
N ILE A 157 -10.97 3.88 -7.93
CA ILE A 157 -11.99 2.92 -7.49
C ILE A 157 -12.02 1.70 -8.42
N LEU A 158 -11.94 1.91 -9.74
CA LEU A 158 -11.90 0.82 -10.72
C LEU A 158 -10.64 -0.04 -10.58
N ILE A 159 -9.47 0.59 -10.42
CA ILE A 159 -8.21 -0.14 -10.21
C ILE A 159 -8.31 -1.03 -8.96
N VAL A 160 -8.81 -0.49 -7.85
CA VAL A 160 -8.97 -1.26 -6.60
C VAL A 160 -9.98 -2.40 -6.76
N ALA A 161 -11.09 -2.19 -7.49
CA ALA A 161 -12.05 -3.24 -7.78
C ALA A 161 -11.41 -4.38 -8.59
N ILE A 162 -10.61 -4.06 -9.61
CA ILE A 162 -9.86 -5.05 -10.40
C ILE A 162 -8.86 -5.80 -9.52
N VAL A 163 -8.10 -5.09 -8.68
CA VAL A 163 -7.14 -5.70 -7.74
C VAL A 163 -7.85 -6.63 -6.75
N CYS A 164 -9.05 -6.25 -6.28
CA CYS A 164 -9.86 -7.09 -5.38
C CYS A 164 -10.23 -8.43 -6.04
N VAL A 165 -10.71 -8.40 -7.29
CA VAL A 165 -11.04 -9.61 -8.05
C VAL A 165 -9.78 -10.43 -8.31
N ALA A 166 -8.70 -9.79 -8.74
CA ALA A 166 -7.43 -10.46 -9.00
C ALA A 166 -6.86 -11.14 -7.73
N MET A 167 -6.91 -10.46 -6.58
CA MET A 167 -6.47 -11.02 -5.30
C MET A 167 -7.34 -12.21 -4.88
N HIS A 168 -8.67 -12.13 -5.08
CA HIS A 168 -9.56 -13.26 -4.81
C HIS A 168 -9.19 -14.47 -5.66
N ILE A 169 -9.00 -14.29 -6.96
CA ILE A 169 -8.59 -15.36 -7.89
C ILE A 169 -7.22 -15.91 -7.48
N TYR A 170 -6.27 -15.04 -7.20
CA TYR A 170 -4.92 -15.43 -6.77
C TYR A 170 -4.94 -16.30 -5.52
N LEU A 171 -5.60 -15.86 -4.45
CA LEU A 171 -5.62 -16.60 -3.18
C LEU A 171 -6.43 -17.90 -3.25
N ARG A 172 -7.44 -18.01 -4.13
CA ARG A 172 -8.32 -19.16 -4.20
C ARG A 172 -7.88 -20.22 -5.21
N TYR A 173 -7.33 -19.78 -6.36
CA TYR A 173 -7.10 -20.68 -7.49
C TYR A 173 -5.62 -20.83 -7.86
N SER A 174 -4.70 -20.06 -7.29
CA SER A 174 -3.28 -20.21 -7.59
C SER A 174 -2.60 -21.23 -6.67
N LYS A 175 -1.49 -21.81 -7.16
CA LYS A 175 -0.60 -22.67 -6.38
C LYS A 175 -0.08 -21.94 -5.13
N HIS A 176 0.29 -20.66 -5.28
CA HIS A 176 0.78 -19.85 -4.17
C HIS A 176 -0.29 -19.58 -3.11
N GLY A 177 -1.56 -19.34 -3.53
CA GLY A 177 -2.67 -19.20 -2.59
C GLY A 177 -2.91 -20.46 -1.76
N TYR A 178 -2.73 -21.63 -2.36
CA TYR A 178 -2.74 -22.90 -1.64
C TYR A 178 -1.57 -23.02 -0.66
N GLU A 179 -0.33 -22.74 -1.10
CA GLU A 179 0.86 -22.77 -0.26
C GLU A 179 0.72 -21.84 0.96
N ILE A 180 0.22 -20.61 0.76
CA ILE A 180 -0.08 -19.63 1.81
C ILE A 180 -1.09 -20.19 2.83
N ALA A 181 -2.16 -20.83 2.35
CA ALA A 181 -3.18 -21.39 3.22
C ALA A 181 -2.63 -22.54 4.08
N VAL A 182 -1.85 -23.44 3.48
CA VAL A 182 -1.25 -24.59 4.20
C VAL A 182 -0.23 -24.13 5.24
N VAL A 183 0.64 -23.17 4.90
CA VAL A 183 1.60 -22.58 5.86
C VAL A 183 0.86 -21.93 7.03
N GLY A 184 -0.25 -21.25 6.74
CA GLY A 184 -1.10 -20.63 7.77
C GLY A 184 -1.81 -21.63 8.69
N GLU A 185 -2.12 -22.84 8.23
CA GLU A 185 -2.67 -23.89 9.07
C GLU A 185 -1.61 -24.50 9.99
N SER A 186 -0.48 -24.92 9.41
CA SER A 186 0.64 -25.50 10.16
C SER A 186 1.91 -25.51 9.33
N GLU A 187 2.97 -24.85 9.82
CA GLU A 187 4.30 -24.88 9.20
C GLU A 187 4.85 -26.32 9.12
N ASN A 188 4.62 -27.15 10.14
CA ASN A 188 5.05 -28.55 10.16
C ASN A 188 4.36 -29.34 9.04
N THR A 189 3.06 -29.18 8.88
CA THR A 189 2.30 -29.82 7.79
C THR A 189 2.81 -29.39 6.43
N ALA A 190 3.11 -28.09 6.25
CA ALA A 190 3.70 -27.58 5.02
C ALA A 190 5.04 -28.26 4.69
N HIS A 191 5.91 -28.42 5.68
CA HIS A 191 7.18 -29.14 5.52
C HIS A 191 6.97 -30.63 5.13
N TYR A 192 6.01 -31.34 5.75
CA TYR A 192 5.74 -32.74 5.43
C TYR A 192 5.29 -32.98 3.99
N ILE A 193 4.56 -32.02 3.40
CA ILE A 193 4.11 -32.11 2.01
C ILE A 193 5.07 -31.45 1.01
N GLY A 194 6.27 -31.06 1.47
CA GLY A 194 7.34 -30.55 0.62
C GLY A 194 7.23 -29.08 0.24
N ILE A 195 6.45 -28.26 0.95
CA ILE A 195 6.38 -26.81 0.77
C ILE A 195 7.56 -26.16 1.48
N ASP A 196 8.31 -25.34 0.74
CA ASP A 196 9.41 -24.53 1.29
C ASP A 196 8.84 -23.27 1.96
N VAL A 197 8.61 -23.37 3.27
CA VAL A 197 8.01 -22.31 4.09
C VAL A 197 8.80 -20.98 3.96
N LYS A 198 10.14 -21.05 3.91
CA LYS A 198 10.98 -19.84 3.76
C LYS A 198 10.69 -19.10 2.46
N LYS A 199 10.54 -19.84 1.36
CA LYS A 199 10.19 -19.25 0.06
C LYS A 199 8.78 -18.66 0.05
N VAL A 200 7.83 -19.29 0.74
CA VAL A 200 6.46 -18.78 0.83
C VAL A 200 6.42 -17.49 1.62
N ILE A 201 7.17 -17.37 2.72
CA ILE A 201 7.23 -16.16 3.54
C ILE A 201 7.87 -14.97 2.78
N ILE A 202 8.90 -15.23 1.97
CA ILE A 202 9.63 -14.16 1.25
C ILE A 202 8.87 -13.68 0.00
N ARG A 203 8.00 -14.51 -0.58
CA ARG A 203 7.20 -14.16 -1.76
C ARG A 203 5.99 -13.29 -1.44
#